data_b78a175a6bafbaa634024641375ba852
#
_entry.id   b78a175a6bafbaa634024641375ba852
#
_cell.length_a   1.000
_cell.length_b   1.000
_cell.length_c   1.000
_cell.angle_alpha   90.00
_cell.angle_beta   90.00
_cell.angle_gamma   90.00
#
_symmetry.space_group_name_H-M   'P 1'
#
loop_
_entity.id
_entity.type
_entity.pdbx_description
1 polymer ?
#
loop_
_entity_poly.entity_id
_entity_poly.type
_entity_poly.pdbx_seq_one_letter_code
_entity_poly.pdbx_strand_id
1 'polypeptide(L)'
;MSFKNNKYTVLKNAISKELADFVYKYFLNKRNVAKVLFDSRYISPFTEYWGIWNDPQVPNTYSHYSDIAMETLLQEVKPVMEKHTKLKLSETYSYARIYKAGEILARHKDRYSCEISTTLNLGGDPWPIYLDPTGNKGGAGVKVDLKPGDMLIYSGCELEHWREPFTGKDCGQVFLHYNRKGSKSAKENALDKRPLLGLPGWFKGAKLTNFTK
;
A
#
# COMPACT_ATOMS: atom_id res chain seq x y z
N MET A 1 -4.13 -5.33 21.24
CA MET A 1 -4.70 -3.97 21.06
C MET A 1 -5.87 -4.09 20.09
N SER A 2 -6.97 -3.35 20.29
CA SER A 2 -8.17 -3.40 19.45
C SER A 2 -8.17 -2.20 18.50
N PHE A 3 -8.42 -2.43 17.22
CA PHE A 3 -8.58 -1.35 16.23
C PHE A 3 -9.65 -0.34 16.64
N LYS A 4 -10.77 -0.81 17.20
CA LYS A 4 -11.87 0.05 17.66
C LYS A 4 -11.42 1.14 18.65
N ASN A 5 -10.53 0.82 19.56
CA ASN A 5 -10.10 1.74 20.62
C ASN A 5 -8.91 2.61 20.19
N ASN A 6 -7.96 2.02 19.44
CA ASN A 6 -6.69 2.67 19.15
C ASN A 6 -6.61 3.20 17.70
N LYS A 7 -7.60 2.88 16.85
CA LYS A 7 -7.60 3.18 15.42
C LYS A 7 -6.45 2.53 14.63
N TYR A 8 -5.72 1.62 15.26
CA TYR A 8 -4.73 0.75 14.62
C TYR A 8 -4.63 -0.60 15.33
N THR A 9 -4.09 -1.58 14.62
CA THR A 9 -3.74 -2.90 15.17
C THR A 9 -2.66 -3.54 14.32
N VAL A 10 -1.82 -4.38 14.95
CA VAL A 10 -0.77 -5.13 14.26
C VAL A 10 -1.19 -6.58 14.17
N LEU A 11 -1.15 -7.15 12.98
CA LEU A 11 -1.39 -8.57 12.74
C LEU A 11 -0.08 -9.25 12.39
N LYS A 12 0.23 -10.28 13.16
CA LYS A 12 1.34 -11.17 12.84
C LYS A 12 0.87 -12.24 11.88
N ASN A 13 1.69 -12.51 10.85
CA ASN A 13 1.37 -13.49 9.79
C ASN A 13 -0.01 -13.25 9.15
N ALA A 14 -0.30 -11.99 8.76
CA ALA A 14 -1.52 -11.65 8.02
C ALA A 14 -1.61 -12.40 6.69
N ILE A 15 -0.47 -12.66 6.08
CA ILE A 15 -0.23 -13.65 5.02
C ILE A 15 0.92 -14.57 5.44
N SER A 16 1.04 -15.74 4.80
CA SER A 16 2.16 -16.62 5.09
C SER A 16 3.50 -16.01 4.67
N LYS A 17 4.58 -16.44 5.31
CA LYS A 17 5.93 -15.99 4.98
C LYS A 17 6.32 -16.36 3.55
N GLU A 18 5.90 -17.54 3.08
CA GLU A 18 6.14 -18.04 1.72
C GLU A 18 5.45 -17.14 0.69
N LEU A 19 4.21 -16.73 0.94
CA LEU A 19 3.49 -15.83 0.07
C LEU A 19 4.13 -14.44 0.08
N ALA A 20 4.53 -13.92 1.24
CA ALA A 20 5.23 -12.64 1.33
C ALA A 20 6.55 -12.68 0.53
N ASP A 21 7.35 -13.73 0.68
CA ASP A 21 8.61 -13.93 -0.06
C ASP A 21 8.37 -14.04 -1.57
N PHE A 22 7.36 -14.80 -1.99
CA PHE A 22 6.98 -14.90 -3.40
C PHE A 22 6.62 -13.54 -4.01
N VAL A 23 5.76 -12.79 -3.33
CA VAL A 23 5.32 -11.45 -3.80
C VAL A 23 6.48 -10.47 -3.79
N TYR A 24 7.37 -10.53 -2.79
CA TYR A 24 8.57 -9.71 -2.75
C TYR A 24 9.50 -9.98 -3.95
N LYS A 25 9.80 -11.26 -4.22
CA LYS A 25 10.63 -11.67 -5.38
C LYS A 25 9.98 -11.30 -6.72
N TYR A 26 8.67 -11.51 -6.83
CA TYR A 26 7.90 -11.03 -7.99
C TYR A 26 8.11 -9.53 -8.21
N PHE A 27 7.99 -8.72 -7.16
CA PHE A 27 8.07 -7.28 -7.28
C PHE A 27 9.51 -6.80 -7.56
N LEU A 28 10.52 -7.46 -6.99
CA LEU A 28 11.92 -7.24 -7.35
C LEU A 28 12.19 -7.56 -8.84
N ASN A 29 11.70 -8.69 -9.33
CA ASN A 29 11.84 -9.07 -10.74
C ASN A 29 11.15 -8.06 -11.65
N LYS A 30 9.93 -7.63 -11.28
CA LYS A 30 9.19 -6.60 -12.04
C LYS A 30 9.97 -5.29 -12.11
N ARG A 31 10.54 -4.82 -10.99
CA ARG A 31 11.45 -3.65 -10.95
C ARG A 31 12.62 -3.81 -11.92
N ASN A 32 13.27 -4.98 -11.90
CA ASN A 32 14.44 -5.23 -12.75
C ASN A 32 14.08 -5.24 -14.24
N VAL A 33 12.97 -5.90 -14.61
CA VAL A 33 12.45 -5.92 -15.99
C VAL A 33 12.07 -4.50 -16.43
N ALA A 34 11.33 -3.76 -15.59
CA ALA A 34 10.96 -2.38 -15.88
C ALA A 34 12.18 -1.48 -16.09
N LYS A 35 13.23 -1.66 -15.27
CA LYS A 35 14.48 -0.92 -15.42
C LYS A 35 15.16 -1.21 -16.75
N VAL A 36 15.26 -2.47 -17.17
CA VAL A 36 15.85 -2.86 -18.46
C VAL A 36 15.05 -2.25 -19.62
N LEU A 37 13.72 -2.35 -19.58
CA LEU A 37 12.85 -1.77 -20.60
C LEU A 37 12.99 -0.26 -20.69
N PHE A 38 13.12 0.42 -19.55
CA PHE A 38 13.35 1.86 -19.46
C PHE A 38 14.75 2.26 -20.00
N ASP A 39 15.82 1.62 -19.50
CA ASP A 39 17.21 1.90 -19.92
C ASP A 39 17.39 1.65 -21.44
N SER A 40 16.68 0.63 -21.97
CA SER A 40 16.67 0.31 -23.41
C SER A 40 15.70 1.15 -24.24
N ARG A 41 15.01 2.11 -23.64
CA ARG A 41 14.03 3.01 -24.26
C ARG A 41 12.80 2.32 -24.89
N TYR A 42 12.46 1.12 -24.43
CA TYR A 42 11.22 0.43 -24.85
C TYR A 42 9.99 1.02 -24.17
N ILE A 43 10.15 1.57 -22.96
CA ILE A 43 9.08 2.25 -22.22
C ILE A 43 9.54 3.62 -21.75
N SER A 44 8.58 4.53 -21.61
CA SER A 44 8.80 5.84 -20.98
C SER A 44 8.95 5.69 -19.47
N PRO A 45 9.73 6.57 -18.78
CA PRO A 45 9.82 6.61 -17.32
C PRO A 45 8.47 6.88 -16.61
N PHE A 46 7.47 7.32 -17.37
CA PHE A 46 6.11 7.60 -16.90
C PHE A 46 5.11 6.48 -17.25
N THR A 47 5.59 5.32 -17.69
CA THR A 47 4.74 4.18 -18.07
C THR A 47 4.26 3.45 -16.82
N GLU A 48 3.02 3.70 -16.39
CA GLU A 48 2.46 3.18 -15.13
C GLU A 48 2.31 1.66 -15.08
N TYR A 49 2.22 0.95 -16.23
CA TYR A 49 2.04 -0.52 -16.28
C TYR A 49 3.19 -1.32 -15.67
N TRP A 50 4.38 -0.76 -15.72
CA TRP A 50 5.59 -1.41 -15.21
C TRP A 50 6.07 -0.82 -13.89
N GLY A 51 5.35 0.17 -13.36
CA GLY A 51 5.78 0.95 -12.21
C GLY A 51 6.57 2.19 -12.61
N ILE A 52 6.84 3.04 -11.64
CA ILE A 52 7.43 4.37 -11.83
C ILE A 52 8.55 4.62 -10.82
N TRP A 53 9.42 5.57 -11.13
CA TRP A 53 10.47 6.08 -10.22
C TRP A 53 10.30 7.57 -9.87
N ASN A 54 9.21 8.20 -10.32
CA ASN A 54 8.97 9.64 -10.18
C ASN A 54 7.86 9.99 -9.19
N ASP A 55 7.61 9.11 -8.21
CA ASP A 55 6.66 9.41 -7.13
C ASP A 55 7.21 10.54 -6.26
N PRO A 56 6.48 11.68 -6.13
CA PRO A 56 6.98 12.84 -5.38
C PRO A 56 7.07 12.61 -3.86
N GLN A 57 6.36 11.62 -3.31
CA GLN A 57 6.41 11.30 -1.88
C GLN A 57 7.77 10.71 -1.48
N VAL A 58 8.33 9.83 -2.32
CA VAL A 58 9.67 9.26 -2.15
C VAL A 58 10.35 9.22 -3.51
N PRO A 59 11.02 10.31 -3.92
CA PRO A 59 11.63 10.42 -5.24
C PRO A 59 12.67 9.34 -5.54
N ASN A 60 12.76 8.94 -6.81
CA ASN A 60 13.71 7.95 -7.30
C ASN A 60 13.56 6.55 -6.69
N THR A 61 12.39 6.24 -6.10
CA THR A 61 12.04 4.94 -5.53
C THR A 61 11.09 4.21 -6.44
N TYR A 62 11.37 2.93 -6.72
CA TYR A 62 10.46 2.12 -7.53
C TYR A 62 9.15 1.89 -6.81
N SER A 63 8.06 2.30 -7.45
CA SER A 63 6.70 2.16 -6.95
C SER A 63 5.76 1.68 -8.05
N HIS A 64 4.67 1.04 -7.64
CA HIS A 64 3.62 0.61 -8.56
C HIS A 64 2.23 0.79 -7.95
N TYR A 65 1.42 1.60 -8.60
CA TYR A 65 0.01 1.76 -8.31
C TYR A 65 -0.78 0.67 -9.03
N SER A 66 -1.69 0.00 -8.32
CA SER A 66 -2.64 -0.96 -8.89
C SER A 66 -2.02 -2.17 -9.63
N ASP A 67 -0.83 -2.62 -9.21
CA ASP A 67 -0.29 -3.89 -9.68
C ASP A 67 -1.28 -5.03 -9.45
N ILE A 68 -1.52 -5.89 -10.46
CA ILE A 68 -2.55 -6.94 -10.40
C ILE A 68 -2.30 -7.92 -9.24
N ALA A 69 -1.05 -8.31 -9.00
CA ALA A 69 -0.74 -9.21 -7.88
C ALA A 69 -1.00 -8.52 -6.53
N MET A 70 -0.71 -7.23 -6.40
CA MET A 70 -0.96 -6.46 -5.20
C MET A 70 -2.45 -6.20 -4.97
N GLU A 71 -3.24 -6.01 -6.03
CA GLU A 71 -4.70 -5.88 -5.92
C GLU A 71 -5.39 -7.22 -5.68
N THR A 72 -4.78 -8.33 -6.10
CA THR A 72 -5.19 -9.66 -5.63
C THR A 72 -4.99 -9.80 -4.12
N LEU A 73 -3.83 -9.37 -3.59
CA LEU A 73 -3.63 -9.32 -2.13
C LEU A 73 -4.65 -8.42 -1.43
N LEU A 74 -5.02 -7.28 -2.02
CA LEU A 74 -6.06 -6.39 -1.50
C LEU A 74 -7.38 -7.15 -1.28
N GLN A 75 -7.77 -8.01 -2.22
CA GLN A 75 -8.97 -8.82 -2.12
C GLN A 75 -8.81 -9.96 -1.09
N GLU A 76 -7.68 -10.66 -1.14
CA GLU A 76 -7.41 -11.82 -0.26
C GLU A 76 -7.31 -11.44 1.23
N VAL A 77 -6.72 -10.29 1.58
CA VAL A 77 -6.60 -9.87 2.98
C VAL A 77 -7.85 -9.16 3.52
N LYS A 78 -8.79 -8.77 2.67
CA LYS A 78 -10.01 -8.06 3.10
C LYS A 78 -10.80 -8.78 4.20
N PRO A 79 -11.06 -10.12 4.13
CA PRO A 79 -11.76 -10.83 5.21
C PRO A 79 -11.01 -10.73 6.56
N VAL A 80 -9.67 -10.77 6.52
CA VAL A 80 -8.83 -10.60 7.71
C VAL A 80 -8.96 -9.16 8.23
N MET A 81 -8.94 -8.17 7.36
CA MET A 81 -9.16 -6.76 7.70
C MET A 81 -10.52 -6.55 8.39
N GLU A 82 -11.61 -7.05 7.78
CA GLU A 82 -12.96 -6.95 8.34
C GLU A 82 -13.08 -7.62 9.72
N LYS A 83 -12.47 -8.80 9.88
CA LYS A 83 -12.44 -9.53 11.16
C LYS A 83 -11.78 -8.69 12.27
N HIS A 84 -10.67 -8.04 12.00
CA HIS A 84 -9.88 -7.32 13.01
C HIS A 84 -10.34 -5.88 13.26
N THR A 85 -10.85 -5.20 12.24
CA THR A 85 -11.42 -3.86 12.38
C THR A 85 -12.85 -3.88 12.90
N LYS A 86 -13.59 -4.97 12.71
CA LYS A 86 -15.06 -5.08 12.90
C LYS A 86 -15.85 -4.16 11.98
N LEU A 87 -15.27 -3.80 10.84
CA LEU A 87 -15.89 -2.98 9.81
C LEU A 87 -16.18 -3.84 8.57
N LYS A 88 -17.19 -3.45 7.80
CA LYS A 88 -17.35 -3.89 6.42
C LYS A 88 -16.63 -2.93 5.51
N LEU A 89 -15.82 -3.45 4.59
CA LEU A 89 -14.88 -2.68 3.79
C LEU A 89 -15.21 -2.76 2.29
N SER A 90 -14.90 -1.67 1.60
CA SER A 90 -14.90 -1.57 0.15
C SER A 90 -13.48 -1.25 -0.31
N GLU A 91 -13.00 -1.99 -1.29
CA GLU A 91 -11.66 -1.82 -1.85
C GLU A 91 -11.54 -0.48 -2.58
N THR A 92 -10.37 0.14 -2.47
CA THR A 92 -10.02 1.32 -3.27
C THR A 92 -8.87 1.01 -4.23
N TYR A 93 -7.67 0.80 -3.72
CA TYR A 93 -6.50 0.45 -4.55
C TYR A 93 -5.36 -0.11 -3.70
N SER A 94 -4.38 -0.69 -4.39
CA SER A 94 -3.09 -1.04 -3.82
C SER A 94 -1.99 -0.10 -4.30
N TYR A 95 -0.95 0.08 -3.48
CA TYR A 95 0.29 0.74 -3.85
C TYR A 95 1.47 -0.04 -3.28
N ALA A 96 2.45 -0.34 -4.09
CA ALA A 96 3.62 -1.07 -3.64
C ALA A 96 4.89 -0.25 -3.88
N ARG A 97 5.90 -0.43 -3.01
CA ARG A 97 7.16 0.30 -3.10
C ARG A 97 8.33 -0.56 -2.62
N ILE A 98 9.47 -0.44 -3.32
CA ILE A 98 10.73 -1.00 -2.87
C ILE A 98 11.63 0.15 -2.46
N TYR A 99 11.71 0.37 -1.18
CA TYR A 99 12.57 1.40 -0.58
C TYR A 99 14.03 0.99 -0.60
N LYS A 100 14.91 1.97 -0.64
CA LYS A 100 16.38 1.81 -0.63
C LYS A 100 17.02 2.67 0.46
N ALA A 101 18.29 2.42 0.73
CA ALA A 101 19.06 3.15 1.74
C ALA A 101 18.93 4.68 1.62
N GLY A 102 18.78 5.35 2.75
CA GLY A 102 18.67 6.80 2.87
C GLY A 102 17.26 7.36 2.68
N GLU A 103 16.29 6.56 2.25
CA GLU A 103 14.92 7.04 2.06
C GLU A 103 14.20 7.28 3.38
N ILE A 104 13.27 8.23 3.33
CA ILE A 104 12.43 8.65 4.44
C ILE A 104 10.99 8.65 3.94
N LEU A 105 10.07 8.23 4.78
CA LEU A 105 8.65 8.52 4.57
C LEU A 105 8.27 9.65 5.52
N ALA A 106 8.09 10.85 4.97
CA ALA A 106 7.74 12.03 5.76
C ALA A 106 6.43 11.82 6.54
N ARG A 107 6.34 12.44 7.72
CA ARG A 107 5.15 12.40 8.57
C ARG A 107 3.95 12.98 7.83
N HIS A 108 2.88 12.20 7.70
CA HIS A 108 1.69 12.58 6.95
C HIS A 108 0.45 11.81 7.40
N LYS A 109 -0.69 12.24 6.90
CA LYS A 109 -1.96 11.50 6.88
C LYS A 109 -2.31 11.14 5.45
N ASP A 110 -3.03 10.05 5.30
CA ASP A 110 -3.53 9.60 4.02
C ASP A 110 -4.72 10.44 3.52
N ARG A 111 -4.99 10.34 2.23
CA ARG A 111 -6.18 10.90 1.59
C ARG A 111 -7.43 10.04 1.91
N TYR A 112 -8.62 10.58 1.69
CA TYR A 112 -9.89 9.93 2.05
C TYR A 112 -10.12 8.57 1.36
N SER A 113 -9.54 8.28 0.21
CA SER A 113 -9.57 6.95 -0.40
C SER A 113 -8.78 5.89 0.38
N CYS A 114 -8.00 6.30 1.36
CA CYS A 114 -7.16 5.48 2.24
C CYS A 114 -7.67 5.54 3.69
N GLU A 115 -8.99 5.58 3.89
CA GLU A 115 -9.61 5.71 5.20
C GLU A 115 -9.16 4.59 6.16
N ILE A 116 -9.17 3.36 5.69
CA ILE A 116 -8.64 2.20 6.39
C ILE A 116 -7.50 1.65 5.55
N SER A 117 -6.31 1.83 6.04
CA SER A 117 -5.07 1.50 5.34
C SER A 117 -4.33 0.35 6.00
N THR A 118 -3.49 -0.29 5.22
CA THR A 118 -2.47 -1.19 5.75
C THR A 118 -1.10 -0.84 5.21
N THR A 119 -0.06 -1.21 5.97
CA THR A 119 1.26 -1.52 5.43
C THR A 119 1.56 -2.98 5.75
N LEU A 120 1.77 -3.77 4.71
CA LEU A 120 2.12 -5.18 4.77
C LEU A 120 3.58 -5.33 4.32
N ASN A 121 4.42 -5.87 5.21
CA ASN A 121 5.82 -6.12 4.90
C ASN A 121 5.95 -7.36 4.00
N LEU A 122 6.53 -7.19 2.82
CA LEU A 122 6.79 -8.27 1.88
C LEU A 122 8.15 -8.93 2.11
N GLY A 123 9.18 -8.13 2.46
CA GLY A 123 10.54 -8.62 2.64
C GLY A 123 11.59 -7.51 2.57
N GLY A 124 12.85 -7.93 2.57
CA GLY A 124 14.00 -7.04 2.65
C GLY A 124 14.43 -6.75 4.09
N ASP A 125 15.21 -5.70 4.27
CA ASP A 125 15.74 -5.31 5.57
C ASP A 125 14.65 -4.69 6.47
N PRO A 126 14.74 -4.89 7.79
CA PRO A 126 13.79 -4.33 8.74
C PRO A 126 13.74 -2.79 8.66
N TRP A 127 12.55 -2.24 8.60
CA TRP A 127 12.34 -0.80 8.63
C TRP A 127 11.05 -0.46 9.38
N PRO A 128 11.15 0.07 10.60
CA PRO A 128 9.98 0.39 11.41
C PRO A 128 9.09 1.45 10.77
N ILE A 129 7.80 1.36 11.03
CA ILE A 129 6.86 2.46 10.82
C ILE A 129 6.47 3.05 12.16
N TYR A 130 6.31 4.37 12.22
CA TYR A 130 5.80 5.09 13.37
C TYR A 130 4.40 5.60 13.07
N LEU A 131 3.54 5.64 14.06
CA LEU A 131 2.23 6.27 13.98
C LEU A 131 1.92 7.02 15.26
N ASP A 132 1.19 8.13 15.15
CA ASP A 132 0.76 8.94 16.27
C ASP A 132 -0.67 8.55 16.70
N PRO A 133 -0.85 7.82 17.82
CA PRO A 133 -2.19 7.43 18.29
C PRO A 133 -3.06 8.61 18.69
N THR A 134 -2.48 9.79 18.90
CA THR A 134 -3.21 11.03 19.21
C THR A 134 -3.75 11.72 17.96
N GLY A 135 -3.35 11.27 16.79
CA GLY A 135 -3.76 11.78 15.48
C GLY A 135 -2.74 12.72 14.85
N ASN A 136 -2.42 13.87 15.45
CA ASN A 136 -1.54 14.87 14.85
C ASN A 136 -0.93 15.86 15.88
N LYS A 137 -0.73 15.41 17.10
CA LYS A 137 -0.23 16.31 18.17
C LYS A 137 1.30 16.42 18.23
N GLY A 138 2.00 15.90 17.23
CA GLY A 138 3.47 16.01 17.15
C GLY A 138 4.22 15.13 18.15
N GLY A 139 3.57 14.12 18.73
CA GLY A 139 4.20 13.19 19.67
C GLY A 139 5.26 12.31 19.02
N ALA A 140 6.08 11.65 19.84
CA ALA A 140 7.12 10.72 19.38
C ALA A 140 6.55 9.51 18.60
N GLY A 141 5.24 9.24 18.76
CA GLY A 141 4.56 8.14 18.11
C GLY A 141 4.87 6.79 18.72
N VAL A 142 4.22 5.78 18.17
CA VAL A 142 4.44 4.37 18.50
C VAL A 142 5.23 3.73 17.38
N LYS A 143 6.38 3.16 17.71
CA LYS A 143 7.20 2.36 16.81
C LYS A 143 6.55 1.00 16.57
N VAL A 144 6.42 0.61 15.32
CA VAL A 144 5.88 -0.69 14.90
C VAL A 144 6.89 -1.40 14.01
N ASP A 145 7.38 -2.56 14.48
CA ASP A 145 8.26 -3.44 13.73
C ASP A 145 7.42 -4.56 13.07
N LEU A 146 7.58 -4.71 11.75
CA LEU A 146 6.89 -5.70 10.95
C LEU A 146 7.92 -6.66 10.32
N LYS A 147 7.71 -7.96 10.50
CA LYS A 147 8.42 -9.01 9.75
C LYS A 147 7.70 -9.31 8.44
N PRO A 148 8.34 -9.96 7.46
CA PRO A 148 7.66 -10.41 6.26
C PRO A 148 6.37 -11.21 6.57
N GLY A 149 5.25 -10.80 5.98
CA GLY A 149 3.91 -11.32 6.25
C GLY A 149 3.15 -10.62 7.37
N ASP A 150 3.81 -9.80 8.21
CA ASP A 150 3.14 -8.97 9.23
C ASP A 150 2.50 -7.74 8.59
N MET A 151 1.39 -7.30 9.14
CA MET A 151 0.60 -6.18 8.64
C MET A 151 0.20 -5.24 9.77
N LEU A 152 0.40 -3.94 9.58
CA LEU A 152 -0.21 -2.89 10.38
C LEU A 152 -1.49 -2.43 9.68
N ILE A 153 -2.61 -2.42 10.39
CA ILE A 153 -3.89 -1.84 9.98
C ILE A 153 -4.07 -0.54 10.74
N TYR A 154 -4.44 0.55 10.07
CA TYR A 154 -4.63 1.85 10.71
C TYR A 154 -5.64 2.74 9.99
N SER A 155 -6.21 3.71 10.72
CA SER A 155 -7.05 4.77 10.16
C SER A 155 -6.17 5.82 9.47
N GLY A 156 -5.92 5.66 8.17
CA GLY A 156 -4.95 6.46 7.43
C GLY A 156 -5.23 7.94 7.42
N CYS A 157 -6.52 8.34 7.35
CA CYS A 157 -6.94 9.75 7.38
C CYS A 157 -6.89 10.39 8.77
N GLU A 158 -6.80 9.58 9.84
CA GLU A 158 -6.88 10.08 11.21
C GLU A 158 -5.54 10.10 11.91
N LEU A 159 -4.70 9.08 11.67
CA LEU A 159 -3.41 8.90 12.34
C LEU A 159 -2.27 9.34 11.44
N GLU A 160 -1.46 10.30 11.92
CA GLU A 160 -0.19 10.57 11.26
C GLU A 160 0.74 9.38 11.38
N HIS A 161 1.45 9.10 10.28
CA HIS A 161 2.42 8.01 10.23
C HIS A 161 3.62 8.39 9.37
N TRP A 162 4.77 7.77 9.68
CA TRP A 162 6.05 8.08 9.03
C TRP A 162 7.06 6.96 9.21
N ARG A 163 8.17 7.08 8.52
CA ARG A 163 9.36 6.25 8.72
C ARG A 163 10.61 7.12 8.76
N GLU A 164 11.47 6.87 9.72
CA GLU A 164 12.78 7.51 9.86
C GLU A 164 13.73 7.05 8.74
N PRO A 165 14.91 7.68 8.56
CA PRO A 165 15.85 7.30 7.49
C PRO A 165 16.12 5.79 7.46
N PHE A 166 15.96 5.18 6.28
CA PHE A 166 16.21 3.75 6.08
C PHE A 166 17.71 3.47 6.00
N THR A 167 18.19 2.58 6.85
CA THR A 167 19.62 2.20 6.92
C THR A 167 19.92 0.87 6.24
N GLY A 168 18.89 0.13 5.83
CA GLY A 168 19.04 -1.14 5.10
C GLY A 168 19.25 -0.94 3.60
N LYS A 169 19.33 -2.03 2.86
CA LYS A 169 19.55 -2.04 1.41
C LYS A 169 18.25 -1.90 0.63
N ASP A 170 17.31 -2.81 0.84
CA ASP A 170 15.99 -2.86 0.19
C ASP A 170 14.91 -3.21 1.22
N CYS A 171 13.74 -2.58 1.12
CA CYS A 171 12.55 -2.93 1.91
C CYS A 171 11.31 -2.89 1.03
N GLY A 172 10.67 -4.04 0.81
CA GLY A 172 9.44 -4.16 0.03
C GLY A 172 8.20 -4.04 0.90
N GLN A 173 7.35 -3.08 0.58
CA GLN A 173 6.08 -2.84 1.27
C GLN A 173 4.93 -2.79 0.27
N VAL A 174 3.77 -3.29 0.66
CA VAL A 174 2.52 -3.03 -0.05
C VAL A 174 1.52 -2.35 0.88
N PHE A 175 0.89 -1.33 0.36
CA PHE A 175 -0.16 -0.55 1.01
C PHE A 175 -1.49 -0.93 0.36
N LEU A 176 -2.45 -1.38 1.17
CA LEU A 176 -3.76 -1.83 0.72
C LEU A 176 -4.81 -0.92 1.35
N HIS A 177 -5.63 -0.30 0.52
CA HIS A 177 -6.51 0.78 0.95
C HIS A 177 -7.98 0.42 0.77
N TYR A 178 -8.77 0.81 1.77
CA TYR A 178 -10.21 0.55 1.83
C TYR A 178 -10.95 1.75 2.39
N ASN A 179 -12.25 1.82 2.07
CA ASN A 179 -13.21 2.66 2.77
C ASN A 179 -14.21 1.81 3.55
N ARG A 180 -14.84 2.38 4.59
CA ARG A 180 -15.96 1.75 5.27
C ARG A 180 -17.13 1.60 4.30
N LYS A 181 -17.59 0.37 4.08
CA LYS A 181 -18.72 0.07 3.19
C LYS A 181 -19.96 0.86 3.63
N GLY A 182 -20.63 1.47 2.68
CA GLY A 182 -21.81 2.30 2.91
C GLY A 182 -21.52 3.76 3.26
N SER A 183 -20.26 4.16 3.51
CA SER A 183 -19.89 5.56 3.70
C SER A 183 -19.95 6.36 2.39
N LYS A 184 -20.02 7.69 2.50
CA LYS A 184 -19.89 8.59 1.35
C LYS A 184 -18.55 8.36 0.63
N SER A 185 -17.46 8.26 1.39
CA SER A 185 -16.14 8.00 0.85
C SER A 185 -16.06 6.68 0.05
N ALA A 186 -16.73 5.61 0.51
CA ALA A 186 -16.77 4.34 -0.21
C ALA A 186 -17.46 4.46 -1.59
N LYS A 187 -18.52 5.27 -1.68
CA LYS A 187 -19.20 5.53 -2.96
C LYS A 187 -18.35 6.36 -3.92
N GLU A 188 -17.70 7.40 -3.39
CA GLU A 188 -16.88 8.34 -4.17
C GLU A 188 -15.55 7.74 -4.62
N ASN A 189 -14.99 6.79 -3.86
CA ASN A 189 -13.65 6.22 -4.09
C ASN A 189 -13.69 4.72 -4.42
N ALA A 190 -14.85 4.16 -4.78
CA ALA A 190 -14.95 2.76 -5.18
C ALA A 190 -13.89 2.43 -6.24
N LEU A 191 -13.06 1.42 -6.01
CA LEU A 191 -11.94 1.01 -6.85
C LEU A 191 -11.02 2.18 -7.27
N ASP A 192 -10.93 3.23 -6.43
CA ASP A 192 -10.27 4.51 -6.71
C ASP A 192 -10.76 5.14 -8.04
N LYS A 193 -12.09 5.07 -8.28
CA LYS A 193 -12.79 5.56 -9.48
C LYS A 193 -12.45 4.82 -10.79
N ARG A 194 -11.81 3.67 -10.70
CA ARG A 194 -11.56 2.80 -11.85
C ARG A 194 -12.71 1.80 -12.01
N PRO A 195 -12.99 1.31 -13.23
CA PRO A 195 -14.05 0.33 -13.43
C PRO A 195 -13.69 -1.07 -12.91
N LEU A 196 -12.40 -1.40 -12.76
CA LEU A 196 -11.89 -2.69 -12.31
C LEU A 196 -10.58 -2.52 -11.56
N LEU A 197 -10.31 -3.38 -10.58
CA LEU A 197 -8.99 -3.53 -9.96
C LEU A 197 -7.95 -3.97 -11.00
N GLY A 198 -6.68 -3.59 -10.80
CA GLY A 198 -5.59 -3.88 -11.73
C GLY A 198 -5.45 -2.90 -12.89
N LEU A 199 -6.42 -2.01 -13.11
CA LEU A 199 -6.30 -0.97 -14.12
C LEU A 199 -5.46 0.21 -13.62
N PRO A 200 -4.64 0.83 -14.48
CA PRO A 200 -3.83 1.99 -14.09
C PRO A 200 -4.66 3.24 -13.82
N GLY A 201 -4.04 4.25 -13.20
CA GLY A 201 -4.70 5.45 -12.73
C GLY A 201 -5.42 6.28 -13.81
N TRP A 202 -4.97 6.21 -15.04
CA TRP A 202 -5.59 6.95 -16.16
C TRP A 202 -6.96 6.38 -16.60
N PHE A 203 -7.36 5.17 -16.14
CA PHE A 203 -8.72 4.65 -16.30
C PHE A 203 -9.74 5.23 -15.31
N LYS A 204 -9.36 6.12 -14.42
CA LYS A 204 -10.30 6.77 -13.50
C LYS A 204 -11.37 7.51 -14.27
N GLY A 205 -12.64 7.23 -13.89
CA GLY A 205 -13.81 7.81 -14.56
C GLY A 205 -14.24 7.09 -15.85
N ALA A 206 -13.45 6.15 -16.37
CA ALA A 206 -13.85 5.36 -17.53
C ALA A 206 -15.00 4.40 -17.18
N LYS A 207 -15.91 4.20 -18.14
CA LYS A 207 -16.96 3.19 -18.06
C LYS A 207 -16.56 1.99 -18.90
N LEU A 208 -16.71 0.77 -18.34
CA LEU A 208 -16.57 -0.44 -19.14
C LEU A 208 -17.78 -0.53 -20.06
N THR A 209 -17.55 -0.43 -21.37
CA THR A 209 -18.55 -0.73 -22.38
C THR A 209 -18.30 -2.16 -22.87
N ASN A 210 -19.20 -3.09 -22.58
CA ASN A 210 -19.29 -4.43 -23.22
C ASN A 210 -18.23 -5.49 -22.85
N PHE A 211 -17.58 -5.45 -21.69
CA PHE A 211 -16.65 -6.53 -21.26
C PHE A 211 -17.30 -7.61 -20.34
N THR A 212 -18.59 -7.51 -20.08
CA THR A 212 -19.32 -8.51 -19.29
C THR A 212 -20.49 -9.06 -20.11
N LYS A 213 -20.17 -9.89 -21.08
CA LYS A 213 -21.12 -10.87 -21.61
C LYS A 213 -20.44 -12.22 -21.70
#